data_6e3253dbcaefef98939a3d109f35cbb2
#
_entry.id   6e3253dbcaefef98939a3d109f35cbb2
#
_cell.length_a   1.000
_cell.length_b   1.000
_cell.length_c   1.000
_cell.angle_alpha   90.00
_cell.angle_beta   90.00
_cell.angle_gamma   90.00
#
_symmetry.space_group_name_H-M   'P 1'
#
loop_
_entity.id
_entity.type
_entity.pdbx_description
1 polymer ?
#
loop_
_entity_poly.entity_id
_entity_poly.type
_entity_poly.pdbx_seq_one_letter_code
_entity_poly.pdbx_strand_id
1 'polypeptide(L)'
;AALTDTQKTTIIDRARRAMAHEVDFLGSGPVSLGPSIDWTCDFKSNMSWPMKPSRRLPVNDPKSASDIKVPWELSRLQWVLPVGQAYVLDGDEAYAGFTRAIVDDWINKNPVCHGPNWMCAMDVALRAISMVWLFQACKASPAWRDEDFRARLIKSLILHAKFIDGNLEYADVNGNHLVADLAGLTLIGLALGGEGIRMTVSAVKRPSLITGLSRNCIYCRPWPAAPAGLRSKTPIGRASPTWRRSLLPTRARTARCRFGVMPTMDARYRWARRR
;
A
#
# COMPACT_ATOMS: atom_id res chain seq x y z
N ALA A 1 -14.84 26.87 -9.20
CA ALA A 1 -14.60 28.03 -8.32
C ALA A 1 -13.09 28.22 -8.20
N ALA A 2 -12.61 29.46 -8.24
CA ALA A 2 -11.21 29.78 -8.00
C ALA A 2 -10.88 29.60 -6.50
N LEU A 3 -9.65 29.21 -6.18
CA LEU A 3 -9.18 29.13 -4.81
C LEU A 3 -9.06 30.55 -4.19
N THR A 4 -9.45 30.65 -2.92
CA THR A 4 -9.20 31.89 -2.15
C THR A 4 -7.71 32.03 -1.81
N ASP A 5 -7.25 33.25 -1.50
CA ASP A 5 -5.86 33.46 -1.13
C ASP A 5 -5.47 32.72 0.15
N THR A 6 -6.39 32.61 1.12
CA THR A 6 -6.20 31.78 2.31
C THR A 6 -5.97 30.30 1.97
N GLN A 7 -6.72 29.76 1.01
CA GLN A 7 -6.55 28.37 0.56
C GLN A 7 -5.19 28.17 -0.12
N LYS A 8 -4.77 29.12 -0.98
CA LYS A 8 -3.46 29.09 -1.63
C LYS A 8 -2.32 29.15 -0.59
N THR A 9 -2.39 30.09 0.35
CA THR A 9 -1.40 30.19 1.44
C THR A 9 -1.30 28.88 2.23
N THR A 10 -2.44 28.29 2.58
CA THR A 10 -2.47 27.00 3.29
C THR A 10 -1.80 25.87 2.51
N ILE A 11 -2.00 25.81 1.19
CA ILE A 11 -1.35 24.82 0.32
C ILE A 11 0.17 25.03 0.33
N ILE A 12 0.62 26.26 0.14
CA ILE A 12 2.06 26.59 0.10
C ILE A 12 2.73 26.29 1.44
N ASP A 13 2.10 26.62 2.56
CA ASP A 13 2.67 26.34 3.88
C ASP A 13 2.79 24.82 4.14
N ARG A 14 1.77 24.04 3.76
CA ARG A 14 1.84 22.57 3.82
C ARG A 14 2.92 22.02 2.89
N ALA A 15 3.06 22.59 1.69
CA ALA A 15 4.10 22.19 0.76
C ALA A 15 5.51 22.45 1.32
N ARG A 16 5.75 23.62 1.93
CA ARG A 16 7.02 23.96 2.58
C ARG A 16 7.38 22.99 3.71
N ARG A 17 6.41 22.66 4.56
CA ARG A 17 6.62 21.66 5.64
C ARG A 17 6.95 20.28 5.05
N ALA A 18 6.22 19.84 4.05
CA ALA A 18 6.49 18.58 3.38
C ALA A 18 7.89 18.56 2.75
N MET A 19 8.31 19.64 2.08
CA MET A 19 9.65 19.76 1.50
C MET A 19 10.76 19.80 2.55
N ALA A 20 10.46 20.25 3.77
CA ALA A 20 11.34 20.14 4.93
C ALA A 20 11.33 18.73 5.56
N HIS A 21 10.66 17.75 4.95
CA HIS A 21 10.41 16.42 5.51
C HIS A 21 9.74 16.43 6.88
N GLU A 22 8.89 17.43 7.13
CA GLU A 22 8.11 17.54 8.37
C GLU A 22 6.73 16.93 8.17
N VAL A 23 6.38 15.99 9.03
CA VAL A 23 5.10 15.27 9.03
C VAL A 23 4.45 15.32 10.41
N ASP A 24 3.11 15.13 10.43
CA ASP A 24 2.33 15.01 11.65
C ASP A 24 1.27 13.92 11.44
N PHE A 25 1.49 12.73 11.99
CA PHE A 25 0.61 11.59 11.82
C PHE A 25 0.22 10.98 13.15
N LEU A 26 -1.01 10.55 13.25
CA LEU A 26 -1.52 9.75 14.37
C LEU A 26 -1.24 10.42 15.74
N GLY A 27 -1.33 11.75 15.77
CA GLY A 27 -1.12 12.53 16.99
C GLY A 27 0.34 12.60 17.45
N SER A 28 1.30 12.45 16.52
CA SER A 28 2.73 12.60 16.86
C SER A 28 3.12 14.04 17.17
N GLY A 29 2.33 15.02 16.69
CA GLY A 29 2.82 16.36 16.49
C GLY A 29 3.82 16.45 15.33
N PRO A 30 4.38 17.63 15.05
CA PRO A 30 5.37 17.82 13.99
C PRO A 30 6.64 17.00 14.26
N VAL A 31 7.03 16.17 13.30
CA VAL A 31 8.26 15.33 13.35
C VAL A 31 9.04 15.53 12.06
N SER A 32 10.36 15.77 12.21
CA SER A 32 11.28 15.76 11.07
C SER A 32 11.76 14.36 10.77
N LEU A 33 11.61 13.92 9.51
CA LEU A 33 12.09 12.62 9.04
C LEU A 33 13.59 12.63 8.69
N GLY A 34 14.25 13.78 8.78
CA GLY A 34 15.65 13.95 8.37
C GLY A 34 15.83 13.96 6.85
N PRO A 35 17.09 14.02 6.37
CA PRO A 35 17.39 14.16 4.95
C PRO A 35 17.16 12.88 4.14
N SER A 36 17.17 11.72 4.78
CA SER A 36 16.92 10.41 4.16
C SER A 36 15.78 9.70 4.89
N ILE A 37 14.68 9.48 4.19
CA ILE A 37 13.49 8.87 4.79
C ILE A 37 13.70 7.37 4.96
N ASP A 38 13.50 6.89 6.19
CA ASP A 38 13.29 5.46 6.48
C ASP A 38 11.80 5.13 6.40
N TRP A 39 11.39 4.56 5.29
CA TRP A 39 9.99 4.19 5.02
C TRP A 39 9.48 3.05 5.89
N THR A 40 10.33 2.44 6.68
CA THR A 40 9.96 1.33 7.59
C THR A 40 9.91 1.74 9.04
N CYS A 41 10.30 3.00 9.34
CA CYS A 41 10.40 3.50 10.70
C CYS A 41 9.03 3.88 11.28
N ASP A 42 8.75 3.38 12.46
CA ASP A 42 7.84 4.03 13.38
C ASP A 42 8.60 5.11 14.14
N PHE A 43 8.53 6.33 13.65
CA PHE A 43 9.24 7.47 14.23
C PHE A 43 8.71 7.88 15.62
N LYS A 44 7.57 7.35 16.07
CA LYS A 44 7.04 7.58 17.44
C LYS A 44 7.78 6.73 18.47
N SER A 45 8.16 5.51 18.09
CA SER A 45 8.94 4.60 18.94
C SER A 45 10.41 4.55 18.54
N ASN A 46 10.79 5.20 17.45
CA ASN A 46 12.13 5.15 16.82
C ASN A 46 12.60 3.72 16.49
N MET A 47 11.64 2.88 16.05
CA MET A 47 11.91 1.50 15.67
C MET A 47 11.60 1.29 14.18
N SER A 48 12.52 0.64 13.47
CA SER A 48 12.33 0.30 12.05
C SER A 48 11.94 -1.17 11.90
N TRP A 49 10.92 -1.40 11.07
CA TRP A 49 10.48 -2.74 10.72
C TRP A 49 11.46 -3.37 9.73
N PRO A 50 11.80 -4.66 9.89
CA PRO A 50 12.77 -5.30 9.02
C PRO A 50 12.26 -5.45 7.59
N MET A 51 13.16 -5.29 6.61
CA MET A 51 12.89 -5.49 5.19
C MET A 51 12.92 -7.00 4.85
N LYS A 52 11.95 -7.74 5.39
CA LYS A 52 11.71 -9.17 5.15
C LYS A 52 10.42 -9.35 4.34
N PRO A 53 10.14 -10.54 3.78
CA PRO A 53 8.84 -10.82 3.17
C PRO A 53 7.70 -10.40 4.11
N SER A 54 6.81 -9.53 3.64
CA SER A 54 5.78 -8.86 4.46
C SER A 54 4.97 -9.84 5.31
N ARG A 55 4.66 -11.03 4.77
CA ARG A 55 3.93 -12.09 5.47
C ARG A 55 4.66 -12.70 6.68
N ARG A 56 5.96 -12.41 6.82
CA ARG A 56 6.80 -12.92 7.92
C ARG A 56 7.06 -11.86 9.00
N LEU A 57 6.45 -10.69 8.86
CA LEU A 57 6.61 -9.64 9.86
C LEU A 57 5.74 -9.92 11.10
N PRO A 58 6.28 -9.79 12.31
CA PRO A 58 5.57 -10.06 13.56
C PRO A 58 4.68 -8.88 13.97
N VAL A 59 3.66 -8.56 13.18
CA VAL A 59 2.77 -7.40 13.43
C VAL A 59 1.90 -7.51 14.67
N ASN A 60 1.72 -8.71 15.19
CA ASN A 60 0.87 -8.99 16.35
C ASN A 60 1.68 -9.28 17.61
N ASP A 61 2.93 -8.84 17.68
CA ASP A 61 3.71 -8.98 18.90
C ASP A 61 3.20 -7.97 19.96
N PRO A 62 2.53 -8.43 21.03
CA PRO A 62 1.99 -7.55 22.06
C PRO A 62 3.09 -6.86 22.89
N LYS A 63 4.34 -7.31 22.77
CA LYS A 63 5.51 -6.70 23.42
C LYS A 63 6.16 -5.61 22.57
N SER A 64 5.77 -5.49 21.30
CA SER A 64 6.30 -4.43 20.44
C SER A 64 5.69 -3.09 20.82
N ALA A 65 6.55 -2.12 21.10
CA ALA A 65 6.14 -0.71 21.27
C ALA A 65 5.89 -0.02 19.94
N SER A 66 6.26 -0.63 18.82
CA SER A 66 6.12 -0.05 17.47
C SER A 66 4.73 -0.27 16.90
N ASP A 67 4.14 0.80 16.35
CA ASP A 67 2.88 0.74 15.62
C ASP A 67 3.14 0.77 14.10
N ILE A 68 2.82 -0.33 13.43
CA ILE A 68 2.97 -0.47 11.99
C ILE A 68 2.17 0.56 11.19
N LYS A 69 1.16 1.17 11.79
CA LYS A 69 0.36 2.22 11.14
C LYS A 69 1.19 3.47 10.83
N VAL A 70 2.26 3.73 11.59
CA VAL A 70 3.11 4.90 11.36
C VAL A 70 3.82 4.81 10.01
N PRO A 71 4.59 3.75 9.66
CA PRO A 71 5.15 3.60 8.33
C PRO A 71 4.08 3.48 7.23
N TRP A 72 2.88 2.95 7.53
CA TRP A 72 1.78 2.93 6.57
C TRP A 72 1.32 4.34 6.22
N GLU A 73 1.00 5.18 7.21
CA GLU A 73 0.60 6.58 7.01
C GLU A 73 1.65 7.35 6.20
N LEU A 74 2.92 7.19 6.57
CA LEU A 74 4.04 7.80 5.85
C LEU A 74 4.07 7.36 4.39
N SER A 75 3.88 6.05 4.14
CA SER A 75 3.96 5.44 2.82
C SER A 75 2.71 5.65 1.95
N ARG A 76 1.61 6.19 2.46
CA ARG A 76 0.45 6.63 1.66
C ARG A 76 0.79 7.81 0.75
N LEU A 77 1.89 8.52 1.02
CA LEU A 77 2.36 9.69 0.25
C LEU A 77 1.35 10.86 0.21
N GLN A 78 0.32 10.85 1.07
CA GLN A 78 -0.69 11.91 1.10
C GLN A 78 -0.11 13.25 1.56
N TRP A 79 0.93 13.21 2.41
CA TRP A 79 1.65 14.39 2.88
C TRP A 79 2.44 15.11 1.77
N VAL A 80 2.68 14.44 0.64
CA VAL A 80 3.35 15.01 -0.54
C VAL A 80 2.37 15.72 -1.48
N LEU A 81 1.06 15.42 -1.39
CA LEU A 81 0.07 16.01 -2.30
C LEU A 81 0.05 17.55 -2.28
N PRO A 82 0.20 18.24 -1.13
CA PRO A 82 0.29 19.71 -1.12
C PRO A 82 1.44 20.25 -1.97
N VAL A 83 2.56 19.52 -2.11
CA VAL A 83 3.69 19.95 -2.96
C VAL A 83 3.28 19.88 -4.44
N GLY A 84 2.59 18.82 -4.86
CA GLY A 84 2.02 18.73 -6.20
C GLY A 84 0.95 19.82 -6.46
N GLN A 85 0.15 20.18 -5.45
CA GLN A 85 -0.81 21.28 -5.54
C GLN A 85 -0.10 22.64 -5.70
N ALA A 86 0.99 22.88 -4.99
CA ALA A 86 1.81 24.08 -5.12
C ALA A 86 2.38 24.20 -6.54
N TYR A 87 2.89 23.10 -7.11
CA TYR A 87 3.32 23.07 -8.51
C TYR A 87 2.21 23.50 -9.49
N VAL A 88 0.99 23.01 -9.28
CA VAL A 88 -0.15 23.39 -10.14
C VAL A 88 -0.53 24.87 -9.97
N LEU A 89 -0.24 25.48 -8.81
CA LEU A 89 -0.58 26.88 -8.52
C LEU A 89 0.39 27.87 -9.16
N ASP A 90 1.70 27.60 -9.10
CA ASP A 90 2.72 28.57 -9.50
C ASP A 90 3.71 28.07 -10.56
N GLY A 91 3.75 26.77 -10.84
CA GLY A 91 4.61 26.19 -11.86
C GLY A 91 6.09 26.08 -11.46
N ASP A 92 6.44 26.31 -10.20
CA ASP A 92 7.84 26.19 -9.75
C ASP A 92 8.31 24.71 -9.84
N GLU A 93 9.31 24.49 -10.68
CA GLU A 93 9.89 23.15 -10.93
C GLU A 93 10.53 22.52 -9.69
N ALA A 94 10.86 23.29 -8.65
CA ALA A 94 11.34 22.77 -7.38
C ALA A 94 10.32 21.83 -6.73
N TYR A 95 9.02 22.15 -6.81
CA TYR A 95 7.95 21.32 -6.30
C TYR A 95 7.82 20.00 -7.09
N ALA A 96 7.85 20.10 -8.41
CA ALA A 96 7.77 18.90 -9.25
C ALA A 96 9.01 18.00 -9.08
N GLY A 97 10.19 18.59 -8.99
CA GLY A 97 11.44 17.87 -8.71
C GLY A 97 11.40 17.14 -7.38
N PHE A 98 10.91 17.79 -6.32
CA PHE A 98 10.76 17.18 -5.01
C PHE A 98 9.77 16.01 -5.05
N THR A 99 8.56 16.20 -5.59
CA THR A 99 7.57 15.12 -5.67
C THR A 99 8.08 13.91 -6.44
N ARG A 100 8.80 14.13 -7.53
CA ARG A 100 9.46 13.06 -8.30
C ARG A 100 10.50 12.33 -7.45
N ALA A 101 11.36 13.06 -6.74
CA ALA A 101 12.40 12.47 -5.91
C ALA A 101 11.82 11.59 -4.79
N ILE A 102 10.77 12.04 -4.11
CA ILE A 102 10.08 11.28 -3.05
C ILE A 102 9.44 10.00 -3.61
N VAL A 103 8.75 10.09 -4.74
CA VAL A 103 8.11 8.91 -5.35
C VAL A 103 9.16 7.89 -5.81
N ASP A 104 10.25 8.35 -6.42
CA ASP A 104 11.34 7.49 -6.89
C ASP A 104 12.09 6.84 -5.71
N ASP A 105 12.37 7.59 -4.65
CA ASP A 105 12.99 7.06 -3.42
C ASP A 105 12.11 5.98 -2.79
N TRP A 106 10.80 6.22 -2.70
CA TRP A 106 9.85 5.23 -2.18
C TRP A 106 9.87 3.95 -3.01
N ILE A 107 9.80 4.04 -4.34
CA ILE A 107 9.81 2.89 -5.26
C ILE A 107 11.08 2.06 -5.09
N ASN A 108 12.22 2.73 -5.00
CA ASN A 108 13.53 2.07 -4.90
C ASN A 108 13.75 1.39 -3.54
N LYS A 109 13.24 1.99 -2.46
CA LYS A 109 13.45 1.48 -1.08
C LYS A 109 12.41 0.45 -0.64
N ASN A 110 11.29 0.29 -1.38
CA ASN A 110 10.19 -0.59 -0.96
C ASN A 110 9.91 -1.68 -2.00
N PRO A 111 10.75 -2.72 -2.10
CA PRO A 111 10.53 -3.82 -3.02
C PRO A 111 9.21 -4.54 -2.72
N VAL A 112 8.52 -4.96 -3.79
CA VAL A 112 7.18 -5.57 -3.72
C VAL A 112 7.16 -6.75 -2.76
N CYS A 113 6.12 -6.82 -1.93
CA CYS A 113 5.91 -7.86 -0.94
C CYS A 113 6.99 -7.97 0.15
N HIS A 114 7.82 -6.93 0.34
CA HIS A 114 8.80 -6.85 1.42
C HIS A 114 8.56 -5.62 2.31
N GLY A 115 8.92 -5.74 3.58
CA GLY A 115 8.74 -4.70 4.58
C GLY A 115 7.28 -4.46 4.98
N PRO A 116 7.02 -3.48 5.85
CA PRO A 116 5.69 -3.20 6.39
C PRO A 116 4.72 -2.64 5.34
N ASN A 117 5.23 -1.97 4.31
CA ASN A 117 4.44 -1.18 3.38
C ASN A 117 3.69 -1.98 2.30
N TRP A 118 3.84 -3.32 2.31
CA TRP A 118 3.14 -4.26 1.44
C TRP A 118 2.29 -5.26 2.24
N MET A 119 1.67 -4.83 3.34
CA MET A 119 0.87 -5.71 4.19
C MET A 119 -0.63 -5.49 4.07
N CYS A 120 -1.08 -4.26 3.95
CA CYS A 120 -2.48 -3.87 3.90
C CYS A 120 -2.82 -3.38 2.48
N ALA A 121 -3.84 -3.96 1.84
CA ALA A 121 -4.21 -3.59 0.48
C ALA A 121 -4.75 -2.16 0.42
N MET A 122 -5.50 -1.72 1.42
CA MET A 122 -5.95 -0.34 1.53
C MET A 122 -4.78 0.66 1.49
N ASP A 123 -3.70 0.40 2.22
CA ASP A 123 -2.54 1.30 2.24
C ASP A 123 -1.81 1.32 0.89
N VAL A 124 -1.71 0.16 0.24
CA VAL A 124 -1.19 0.04 -1.13
C VAL A 124 -2.07 0.81 -2.11
N ALA A 125 -3.39 0.75 -1.97
CA ALA A 125 -4.34 1.47 -2.81
C ALA A 125 -4.25 2.99 -2.62
N LEU A 126 -4.23 3.46 -1.37
CA LEU A 126 -4.11 4.90 -1.06
C LEU A 126 -2.80 5.49 -1.58
N ARG A 127 -1.70 4.75 -1.48
CA ARG A 127 -0.42 5.15 -2.06
C ARG A 127 -0.47 5.25 -3.59
N ALA A 128 -1.08 4.25 -4.23
CA ALA A 128 -1.25 4.29 -5.69
C ALA A 128 -2.10 5.48 -6.14
N ILE A 129 -3.16 5.81 -5.41
CA ILE A 129 -3.98 7.01 -5.66
C ILE A 129 -3.12 8.26 -5.58
N SER A 130 -2.29 8.39 -4.54
CA SER A 130 -1.37 9.53 -4.40
C SER A 130 -0.37 9.62 -5.54
N MET A 131 0.24 8.49 -5.95
CA MET A 131 1.18 8.44 -7.08
C MET A 131 0.52 8.83 -8.40
N VAL A 132 -0.69 8.33 -8.69
CA VAL A 132 -1.45 8.69 -9.90
C VAL A 132 -1.80 10.17 -9.90
N TRP A 133 -2.23 10.70 -8.75
CA TRP A 133 -2.55 12.11 -8.63
C TRP A 133 -1.32 13.01 -8.87
N LEU A 134 -0.19 12.71 -8.22
CA LEU A 134 1.06 13.43 -8.41
C LEU A 134 1.53 13.38 -9.88
N PHE A 135 1.43 12.21 -10.52
CA PHE A 135 1.72 12.08 -11.94
C PHE A 135 0.84 13.02 -12.79
N GLN A 136 -0.46 13.05 -12.55
CA GLN A 136 -1.37 13.91 -13.30
C GLN A 136 -1.07 15.39 -13.06
N ALA A 137 -0.75 15.78 -11.83
CA ALA A 137 -0.40 17.15 -11.48
C ALA A 137 0.92 17.60 -12.13
N CYS A 138 1.93 16.73 -12.15
CA CYS A 138 3.30 17.11 -12.52
C CYS A 138 3.76 16.57 -13.89
N LYS A 139 2.93 15.84 -14.65
CA LYS A 139 3.32 15.17 -15.91
C LYS A 139 3.88 16.11 -16.99
N ALA A 140 3.59 17.41 -16.91
CA ALA A 140 4.10 18.42 -17.82
C ALA A 140 5.53 18.87 -17.47
N SER A 141 5.97 18.68 -16.22
CA SER A 141 7.30 19.02 -15.73
C SER A 141 8.39 18.21 -16.45
N PRO A 142 9.54 18.81 -16.80
CA PRO A 142 10.72 18.09 -17.27
C PRO A 142 11.16 16.97 -16.31
N ALA A 143 11.12 17.19 -14.99
CA ALA A 143 11.48 16.20 -13.99
C ALA A 143 10.62 14.93 -14.08
N TRP A 144 9.35 15.06 -14.45
CA TRP A 144 8.41 13.92 -14.58
C TRP A 144 8.39 13.33 -16.01
N ARG A 145 9.11 13.94 -16.97
CA ARG A 145 9.27 13.40 -18.33
C ARG A 145 10.44 12.45 -18.50
N ASP A 146 11.28 12.30 -17.47
CA ASP A 146 12.36 11.31 -17.45
C ASP A 146 11.82 9.90 -17.74
N GLU A 147 12.30 9.28 -18.80
CA GLU A 147 11.77 8.00 -19.30
C GLU A 147 12.02 6.85 -18.35
N ASP A 148 13.19 6.79 -17.73
CA ASP A 148 13.55 5.74 -16.78
C ASP A 148 12.69 5.83 -15.51
N PHE A 149 12.48 7.03 -14.99
CA PHE A 149 11.57 7.26 -13.89
C PHE A 149 10.14 6.86 -14.26
N ARG A 150 9.64 7.26 -15.41
CA ARG A 150 8.30 6.88 -15.90
C ARG A 150 8.13 5.38 -16.02
N ALA A 151 9.14 4.69 -16.54
CA ALA A 151 9.13 3.23 -16.64
C ALA A 151 9.04 2.58 -15.26
N ARG A 152 9.82 3.09 -14.28
CA ARG A 152 9.74 2.61 -12.88
C ARG A 152 8.39 2.90 -12.26
N LEU A 153 7.84 4.08 -12.44
CA LEU A 153 6.53 4.46 -11.92
C LEU A 153 5.41 3.57 -12.49
N ILE A 154 5.38 3.39 -13.82
CA ILE A 154 4.38 2.53 -14.48
C ILE A 154 4.51 1.09 -13.99
N LYS A 155 5.72 0.55 -13.92
CA LYS A 155 5.98 -0.78 -13.35
C LYS A 155 5.47 -0.88 -11.91
N SER A 156 5.74 0.12 -11.09
CA SER A 156 5.29 0.18 -9.70
C SER A 156 3.75 0.19 -9.63
N LEU A 157 3.06 1.01 -10.40
CA LEU A 157 1.60 1.05 -10.45
C LEU A 157 0.98 -0.28 -10.90
N ILE A 158 1.58 -0.96 -11.88
CA ILE A 158 1.15 -2.30 -12.29
C ILE A 158 1.30 -3.29 -11.12
N LEU A 159 2.39 -3.20 -10.36
CA LEU A 159 2.63 -4.06 -9.21
C LEU A 159 1.66 -3.77 -8.06
N HIS A 160 1.33 -2.48 -7.81
CA HIS A 160 0.27 -2.10 -6.88
C HIS A 160 -1.08 -2.69 -7.30
N ALA A 161 -1.47 -2.54 -8.56
CA ALA A 161 -2.73 -3.10 -9.05
C ALA A 161 -2.80 -4.62 -8.87
N LYS A 162 -1.73 -5.35 -9.21
CA LYS A 162 -1.66 -6.80 -9.01
C LYS A 162 -1.73 -7.19 -7.54
N PHE A 163 -1.08 -6.42 -6.67
CA PHE A 163 -1.13 -6.66 -5.23
C PHE A 163 -2.55 -6.45 -4.69
N ILE A 164 -3.19 -5.32 -5.00
CA ILE A 164 -4.54 -5.01 -4.55
C ILE A 164 -5.53 -6.06 -5.06
N ASP A 165 -5.49 -6.39 -6.37
CA ASP A 165 -6.37 -7.38 -6.98
C ASP A 165 -6.23 -8.77 -6.35
N GLY A 166 -5.02 -9.15 -5.94
CA GLY A 166 -4.76 -10.42 -5.26
C GLY A 166 -5.09 -10.44 -3.77
N ASN A 167 -5.34 -9.27 -3.15
CA ASN A 167 -5.49 -9.12 -1.70
C ASN A 167 -6.68 -8.22 -1.32
N LEU A 168 -7.75 -8.16 -2.13
CA LEU A 168 -8.93 -7.37 -1.82
C LEU A 168 -9.46 -7.69 -0.41
N GLU A 169 -9.70 -6.65 0.38
CA GLU A 169 -10.07 -6.76 1.80
C GLU A 169 -11.60 -6.87 1.95
N TYR A 170 -12.14 -8.03 1.57
CA TYR A 170 -13.55 -8.35 1.80
C TYR A 170 -13.79 -8.71 3.27
N ALA A 171 -14.88 -8.21 3.82
CA ALA A 171 -15.40 -8.55 5.13
C ALA A 171 -16.90 -8.87 5.04
N ASP A 172 -17.48 -9.43 6.10
CA ASP A 172 -18.93 -9.69 6.17
C ASP A 172 -19.74 -8.40 5.98
N VAL A 173 -19.20 -7.30 6.51
CA VAL A 173 -19.67 -5.94 6.21
C VAL A 173 -18.55 -5.22 5.48
N ASN A 174 -18.70 -5.00 4.18
CA ASN A 174 -17.72 -4.29 3.39
C ASN A 174 -17.62 -2.83 3.86
N GLY A 175 -16.39 -2.40 4.17
CA GLY A 175 -16.09 -1.09 4.74
C GLY A 175 -15.16 -0.26 3.87
N ASN A 176 -14.53 0.72 4.50
CA ASN A 176 -13.60 1.65 3.88
C ASN A 176 -12.38 0.98 3.22
N HIS A 177 -11.95 -0.19 3.69
CA HIS A 177 -10.82 -0.92 3.10
C HIS A 177 -11.15 -1.36 1.67
N LEU A 178 -12.27 -2.06 1.47
CA LEU A 178 -12.68 -2.49 0.13
C LEU A 178 -12.95 -1.29 -0.80
N VAL A 179 -13.54 -0.21 -0.27
CA VAL A 179 -13.77 1.01 -1.06
C VAL A 179 -12.44 1.62 -1.53
N ALA A 180 -11.43 1.68 -0.67
CA ALA A 180 -10.10 2.17 -1.03
C ALA A 180 -9.43 1.25 -2.07
N ASP A 181 -9.51 -0.08 -1.89
CA ASP A 181 -8.98 -1.06 -2.84
C ASP A 181 -9.55 -0.86 -4.24
N LEU A 182 -10.87 -0.77 -4.34
CA LEU A 182 -11.57 -0.56 -5.62
C LEU A 182 -11.27 0.81 -6.23
N ALA A 183 -11.18 1.87 -5.41
CA ALA A 183 -10.80 3.20 -5.87
C ALA A 183 -9.37 3.21 -6.42
N GLY A 184 -8.42 2.57 -5.72
CA GLY A 184 -7.04 2.43 -6.18
C GLY A 184 -6.94 1.70 -7.52
N LEU A 185 -7.59 0.54 -7.65
CA LEU A 185 -7.64 -0.21 -8.91
C LEU A 185 -8.24 0.63 -10.04
N THR A 186 -9.33 1.34 -9.76
CA THR A 186 -10.01 2.18 -10.77
C THR A 186 -9.09 3.29 -11.26
N LEU A 187 -8.43 4.02 -10.37
CA LEU A 187 -7.54 5.12 -10.74
C LEU A 187 -6.28 4.63 -11.46
N ILE A 188 -5.69 3.52 -11.03
CA ILE A 188 -4.59 2.90 -11.77
C ILE A 188 -5.07 2.49 -13.16
N GLY A 189 -6.25 1.87 -13.27
CA GLY A 189 -6.85 1.46 -14.52
C GLY A 189 -7.03 2.62 -15.50
N LEU A 190 -7.58 3.73 -15.02
CA LEU A 190 -7.75 4.95 -15.82
C LEU A 190 -6.41 5.57 -16.24
N ALA A 191 -5.41 5.54 -15.35
CA ALA A 191 -4.08 6.10 -15.65
C ALA A 191 -3.30 5.28 -16.68
N LEU A 192 -3.45 3.96 -16.67
CA LEU A 192 -2.74 3.03 -17.56
C LEU A 192 -3.51 2.67 -18.84
N GLY A 193 -4.75 3.15 -18.98
CA GLY A 193 -5.57 2.89 -20.17
C GLY A 193 -6.21 1.48 -20.18
N GLY A 194 -6.55 0.95 -21.38
CA GLY A 194 -7.43 -0.19 -21.58
C GLY A 194 -7.11 -1.47 -20.77
N GLU A 195 -5.85 -1.84 -20.62
CA GLU A 195 -5.47 -3.00 -19.79
C GLU A 195 -5.74 -2.77 -18.31
N GLY A 196 -5.47 -1.56 -17.81
CA GLY A 196 -5.79 -1.19 -16.44
C GLY A 196 -7.30 -1.24 -16.18
N ILE A 197 -8.12 -0.77 -17.12
CA ILE A 197 -9.58 -0.83 -17.03
C ILE A 197 -10.06 -2.28 -16.97
N ARG A 198 -9.50 -3.19 -17.79
CA ARG A 198 -9.85 -4.62 -17.73
C ARG A 198 -9.55 -5.24 -16.37
N MET A 199 -8.40 -4.91 -15.76
CA MET A 199 -8.06 -5.37 -14.41
C MET A 199 -9.09 -4.89 -13.38
N THR A 200 -9.47 -3.62 -13.42
CA THR A 200 -10.49 -3.03 -12.55
C THR A 200 -11.85 -3.70 -12.72
N VAL A 201 -12.32 -3.84 -13.95
CA VAL A 201 -13.61 -4.49 -14.26
C VAL A 201 -13.62 -5.95 -13.83
N SER A 202 -12.49 -6.66 -14.00
CA SER A 202 -12.35 -8.04 -13.53
C SER A 202 -12.44 -8.14 -12.01
N ALA A 203 -11.81 -7.20 -11.28
CA ALA A 203 -11.88 -7.16 -9.81
C ALA A 203 -13.31 -6.88 -9.30
N VAL A 204 -13.99 -5.89 -9.88
CA VAL A 204 -15.35 -5.50 -9.48
C VAL A 204 -16.39 -6.56 -9.84
N LYS A 205 -16.22 -7.25 -10.98
CA LYS A 205 -17.18 -8.29 -11.45
C LYS A 205 -16.98 -9.65 -10.80
N ARG A 206 -15.96 -9.86 -9.98
CA ARG A 206 -15.80 -11.16 -9.31
C ARG A 206 -16.92 -11.39 -8.31
N PRO A 207 -17.86 -12.33 -8.58
CA PRO A 207 -18.80 -12.75 -7.56
C PRO A 207 -17.99 -13.33 -6.41
N SER A 208 -18.31 -12.96 -5.19
CA SER A 208 -17.74 -13.45 -3.92
C SER A 208 -16.54 -14.42 -4.07
N LEU A 209 -15.37 -13.95 -3.80
CA LEU A 209 -14.07 -14.62 -3.98
C LEU A 209 -13.87 -15.88 -3.12
N ILE A 210 -14.88 -16.71 -2.99
CA ILE A 210 -14.73 -18.06 -2.46
C ILE A 210 -14.07 -18.97 -3.50
N THR A 211 -14.07 -18.62 -4.79
CA THR A 211 -13.63 -19.50 -5.89
C THR A 211 -12.63 -18.92 -6.89
N GLY A 212 -12.20 -17.67 -6.78
CA GLY A 212 -11.43 -17.01 -7.83
C GLY A 212 -9.93 -17.01 -7.66
N LEU A 213 -9.28 -17.93 -8.33
CA LEU A 213 -7.83 -17.95 -8.57
C LEU A 213 -7.43 -16.91 -9.61
N SER A 214 -6.62 -15.94 -9.22
CA SER A 214 -5.73 -15.31 -10.17
C SER A 214 -4.53 -16.24 -10.44
N ARG A 215 -4.61 -17.04 -11.52
CA ARG A 215 -3.56 -18.01 -11.92
C ARG A 215 -2.27 -17.34 -12.40
N ASN A 216 -2.20 -16.01 -12.50
CA ASN A 216 -1.13 -15.29 -13.17
C ASN A 216 -0.40 -14.25 -12.31
N CYS A 217 -0.48 -14.28 -10.98
CA CYS A 217 0.41 -13.43 -10.19
C CYS A 217 1.82 -14.06 -10.18
N ILE A 218 2.65 -13.66 -11.14
CA ILE A 218 4.06 -14.10 -11.26
C ILE A 218 4.86 -13.83 -9.99
N TYR A 219 4.45 -12.82 -9.20
CA TYR A 219 5.12 -12.40 -7.97
C TYR A 219 4.56 -13.05 -6.70
N CYS A 220 3.40 -13.71 -6.78
CA CYS A 220 2.81 -14.49 -5.70
C CYS A 220 3.02 -16.00 -5.90
N ARG A 221 3.96 -16.44 -6.75
CA ARG A 221 4.35 -17.85 -6.79
C ARG A 221 4.77 -18.28 -5.39
N PRO A 222 4.32 -19.45 -4.93
CA PRO A 222 4.86 -20.02 -3.71
C PRO A 222 6.38 -20.08 -3.85
N TRP A 223 7.09 -19.54 -2.87
CA TRP A 223 8.53 -19.75 -2.73
C TRP A 223 8.81 -21.24 -2.90
N PRO A 224 9.87 -21.65 -3.63
CA PRO A 224 10.23 -23.06 -3.75
C PRO A 224 10.20 -23.67 -2.34
N ALA A 225 9.58 -24.84 -2.24
CA ALA A 225 9.48 -25.56 -0.98
C ALA A 225 10.87 -25.65 -0.34
N ALA A 226 10.91 -25.44 0.98
CA ALA A 226 12.14 -25.65 1.74
C ALA A 226 12.74 -27.03 1.34
N PRO A 227 14.08 -27.12 1.21
CA PRO A 227 14.71 -28.37 0.79
C PRO A 227 14.18 -29.53 1.61
N ALA A 228 13.87 -30.62 0.94
CA ALA A 228 13.26 -31.83 1.48
C ALA A 228 14.16 -32.43 2.58
N GLY A 229 13.98 -32.01 3.82
CA GLY A 229 14.74 -32.49 4.99
C GLY A 229 14.04 -32.26 6.31
N LEU A 230 13.08 -31.33 6.38
CA LEU A 230 12.30 -31.07 7.59
C LEU A 230 10.88 -31.64 7.45
N ARG A 231 10.76 -32.95 7.48
CA ARG A 231 9.46 -33.61 7.70
C ARG A 231 9.13 -33.53 9.17
N SER A 232 8.11 -32.77 9.54
CA SER A 232 7.48 -32.90 10.86
C SER A 232 6.89 -34.29 10.98
N LYS A 233 7.29 -35.03 12.01
CA LYS A 233 6.81 -36.40 12.31
C LYS A 233 5.44 -36.40 13.01
N THR A 234 4.54 -35.53 12.69
CA THR A 234 3.19 -35.54 13.27
C THR A 234 2.22 -36.15 12.24
N PRO A 235 1.60 -37.32 12.52
CA PRO A 235 0.62 -37.90 11.63
C PRO A 235 -0.62 -37.03 11.60
N ILE A 236 -0.97 -36.54 10.41
CA ILE A 236 -2.26 -35.86 10.18
C ILE A 236 -3.33 -36.96 10.24
N GLY A 237 -4.16 -36.91 11.30
CA GLY A 237 -5.30 -37.78 11.45
C GLY A 237 -6.19 -37.78 10.20
N ARG A 238 -6.72 -38.91 9.81
CA ARG A 238 -7.64 -39.09 8.67
C ARG A 238 -8.88 -38.24 8.91
N ALA A 239 -9.08 -37.19 8.10
CA ALA A 239 -10.32 -36.42 8.09
C ALA A 239 -11.47 -37.26 7.58
N SER A 240 -12.66 -37.13 8.18
CA SER A 240 -13.86 -37.85 7.77
C SER A 240 -14.29 -37.48 6.34
N PRO A 241 -15.03 -38.40 5.64
CA PRO A 241 -15.42 -38.18 4.24
C PRO A 241 -16.29 -36.95 3.98
N THR A 242 -16.99 -36.46 4.98
CA THR A 242 -17.85 -35.27 4.89
C THR A 242 -17.08 -33.98 4.69
N TRP A 243 -15.82 -33.91 5.16
CA TRP A 243 -14.95 -32.73 4.98
C TRP A 243 -14.27 -32.65 3.61
N ARG A 244 -14.28 -33.71 2.82
CA ARG A 244 -13.65 -33.74 1.49
C ARG A 244 -14.41 -32.93 0.45
N ARG A 245 -15.71 -32.68 0.62
CA ARG A 245 -16.50 -31.91 -0.35
C ARG A 245 -16.43 -30.38 -0.14
N SER A 246 -16.06 -29.93 1.04
CA SER A 246 -15.93 -28.49 1.35
C SER A 246 -14.49 -27.95 1.19
N LEU A 247 -13.52 -28.83 0.94
CA LEU A 247 -12.14 -28.41 0.72
C LEU A 247 -11.93 -28.25 -0.79
N LEU A 248 -11.90 -27.02 -1.25
CA LEU A 248 -11.33 -26.66 -2.53
C LEU A 248 -9.92 -27.25 -2.66
N PRO A 249 -9.50 -27.67 -3.88
CA PRO A 249 -8.19 -28.26 -4.09
C PRO A 249 -7.10 -27.37 -3.47
N THR A 250 -6.20 -27.97 -2.72
CA THR A 250 -5.14 -27.31 -1.95
C THR A 250 -4.26 -26.38 -2.81
N ARG A 251 -4.21 -26.62 -4.13
CA ARG A 251 -3.50 -25.77 -5.11
C ARG A 251 -4.13 -24.39 -5.29
N ALA A 252 -5.42 -24.21 -4.96
CA ALA A 252 -6.09 -22.92 -5.03
C ALA A 252 -5.78 -21.99 -3.83
N ARG A 253 -5.32 -22.56 -2.71
CA ARG A 253 -5.03 -21.80 -1.48
C ARG A 253 -3.65 -21.14 -1.44
N THR A 254 -2.73 -21.55 -2.29
CA THR A 254 -1.33 -21.08 -2.25
C THR A 254 -1.07 -19.81 -3.06
N ALA A 255 -2.04 -19.37 -3.89
CA ALA A 255 -1.87 -18.16 -4.72
C ALA A 255 -2.37 -16.87 -4.07
N ARG A 256 -2.87 -16.91 -2.83
CA ARG A 256 -3.25 -15.71 -2.07
C ARG A 256 -2.13 -15.33 -1.13
N CYS A 257 -1.66 -14.09 -1.23
CA CYS A 257 -1.22 -13.36 -0.05
C CYS A 257 -2.46 -13.26 0.84
N ARG A 258 -2.79 -14.30 1.62
CA ARG A 258 -3.80 -14.18 2.65
C ARG A 258 -3.19 -13.33 3.75
N PHE A 259 -3.50 -12.05 3.72
CA PHE A 259 -3.62 -11.35 4.98
C PHE A 259 -4.89 -11.94 5.61
N GLY A 260 -4.72 -12.79 6.59
CA GLY A 260 -5.82 -13.09 7.47
C GLY A 260 -6.40 -11.75 7.89
N VAL A 261 -7.71 -11.56 7.74
CA VAL A 261 -8.43 -10.44 8.37
C VAL A 261 -7.81 -10.30 9.74
N MET A 262 -7.22 -9.12 10.03
CA MET A 262 -6.62 -8.90 11.34
C MET A 262 -7.74 -8.97 12.39
N PRO A 263 -7.90 -10.05 13.16
CA PRO A 263 -8.91 -10.09 14.23
C PRO A 263 -8.61 -9.07 15.32
N THR A 264 -7.38 -8.54 15.32
CA THR A 264 -6.87 -7.67 16.38
C THR A 264 -7.18 -6.19 16.20
N MET A 265 -7.58 -5.71 15.00
CA MET A 265 -8.00 -4.30 14.86
C MET A 265 -9.29 -4.00 15.63
N ASP A 266 -10.24 -4.92 15.66
CA ASP A 266 -11.53 -4.72 16.33
C ASP A 266 -11.40 -4.70 17.87
N ALA A 267 -10.49 -5.47 18.42
CA ALA A 267 -10.27 -5.52 19.86
C ALA A 267 -9.62 -4.23 20.42
N ARG A 268 -8.74 -3.57 19.64
CA ARG A 268 -8.09 -2.33 20.08
C ARG A 268 -9.00 -1.10 19.93
N TYR A 269 -9.91 -1.10 18.97
CA TYR A 269 -10.87 0.00 18.80
C TYR A 269 -11.94 0.03 19.90
N ARG A 270 -12.31 -1.10 20.48
CA ARG A 270 -13.26 -1.16 21.60
C ARG A 270 -12.68 -0.59 22.91
N TRP A 271 -11.35 -0.62 23.06
CA TRP A 271 -10.70 -0.11 24.27
C TRP A 271 -10.63 1.43 24.32
N ALA A 272 -10.52 2.09 23.21
CA ALA A 272 -10.46 3.55 23.13
C ALA A 272 -11.79 4.27 23.38
N ARG A 273 -12.92 3.55 23.46
CA ARG A 273 -14.25 4.14 23.76
C ARG A 273 -14.68 4.00 25.24
N ARG A 274 -13.85 3.46 26.12
CA ARG A 274 -14.19 3.27 27.55
C ARG A 274 -13.25 4.00 28.50
N ARG A 275 -12.67 5.11 28.08
CA ARG A 275 -12.04 6.09 29.00
C ARG A 275 -12.43 7.49 28.62
#